data_000b1bb454d1ea734827698a51bc5722
#
_entry.id   000b1bb454d1ea734827698a51bc5722
#
_cell.length_a   1.000
_cell.length_b   1.000
_cell.length_c   1.000
_cell.angle_alpha   90.00
_cell.angle_beta   90.00
_cell.angle_gamma   90.00
#
_symmetry.space_group_name_H-M   'P 1'
#
loop_
_entity.id
_entity.type
_entity.pdbx_description
1 polymer ?
#
loop_
_entity_poly.entity_id
_entity_poly.type
_entity_poly.pdbx_seq_one_letter_code
_entity_poly.pdbx_strand_id
1 'polypeptide(L)'
;MLFRSRVEKVSELLETLPYGGVEQNNFVNGMFEIRTLLAPEELLQELHRIEQMEGRERKIHWGPRTLDLDIIFYDDLIYSSEDLVIPHVDMENRYFVLKPLSELTPNFRHPITHKTVAQMLAELPVDLTEGSEA
;
A
#
# COMPACT_ATOMS: atom_id res chain seq x y z
N MET A 1 25.34 0.52 -13.87
CA MET A 1 23.94 0.13 -13.69
C MET A 1 23.07 1.36 -13.50
N LEU A 2 21.94 1.39 -14.15
CA LEU A 2 21.00 2.49 -14.00
C LEU A 2 19.92 2.12 -13.03
N PHE A 3 19.68 3.02 -12.10
CA PHE A 3 18.57 2.83 -11.16
C PHE A 3 17.37 3.59 -11.70
N ARG A 4 16.34 2.84 -12.06
CA ARG A 4 15.12 3.44 -12.59
C ARG A 4 14.17 3.85 -11.50
N SER A 5 14.39 3.38 -10.29
CA SER A 5 13.53 3.68 -9.16
C SER A 5 14.37 3.79 -7.91
N ARG A 6 13.95 4.68 -7.00
CA ARG A 6 14.59 4.76 -5.70
C ARG A 6 13.55 5.13 -4.66
N VAL A 7 13.78 4.65 -3.44
CA VAL A 7 12.90 4.93 -2.32
C VAL A 7 13.21 6.30 -1.76
N GLU A 8 12.19 7.14 -1.62
CA GLU A 8 12.34 8.48 -1.08
C GLU A 8 11.93 8.55 0.38
N LYS A 9 10.86 7.86 0.77
CA LYS A 9 10.34 7.89 2.12
C LYS A 9 9.78 6.54 2.47
N VAL A 10 9.81 6.21 3.75
CA VAL A 10 9.25 4.96 4.26
C VAL A 10 8.46 5.28 5.52
N SER A 11 7.26 4.76 5.62
CA SER A 11 6.46 4.92 6.83
C SER A 11 6.89 3.92 7.89
N GLU A 12 6.37 4.10 9.10
CA GLU A 12 6.47 3.06 10.10
C GLU A 12 5.56 1.91 9.71
N LEU A 13 5.86 0.73 10.19
CA LEU A 13 5.01 -0.42 9.94
C LEU A 13 3.84 -0.42 10.90
N LEU A 14 2.69 -0.74 10.37
CA LEU A 14 1.46 -0.81 11.15
C LEU A 14 1.03 -2.26 11.25
N GLU A 15 0.95 -2.75 12.47
CA GLU A 15 0.55 -4.13 12.71
C GLU A 15 -0.90 -4.16 13.12
N THR A 16 -1.68 -5.02 12.46
CA THR A 16 -3.10 -5.16 12.74
C THR A 16 -3.42 -6.62 12.99
N LEU A 17 -4.47 -6.86 13.80
CA LEU A 17 -4.86 -8.22 14.11
C LEU A 17 -5.67 -8.83 12.98
N PRO A 18 -5.60 -10.17 12.84
CA PRO A 18 -6.42 -10.83 11.84
C PRO A 18 -7.89 -10.64 12.14
N TYR A 19 -8.67 -10.48 11.09
CA TYR A 19 -10.11 -10.33 11.22
C TYR A 19 -10.74 -11.64 11.69
N GLY A 20 -11.72 -11.55 12.56
CA GLY A 20 -12.50 -12.71 12.97
C GLY A 20 -11.87 -13.57 14.03
N GLY A 21 -10.77 -13.12 14.61
CA GLY A 21 -10.16 -13.86 15.70
C GLY A 21 -9.51 -15.16 15.30
N VAL A 22 -9.22 -15.31 14.01
CA VAL A 22 -8.55 -16.50 13.52
C VAL A 22 -7.13 -16.53 14.06
N GLU A 23 -6.67 -17.71 14.43
CA GLU A 23 -5.31 -17.86 14.91
C GLU A 23 -4.35 -17.84 13.74
N GLN A 24 -3.67 -16.74 13.61
CA GLN A 24 -2.65 -16.57 12.59
C GLN A 24 -1.85 -15.32 12.93
N ASN A 25 -0.76 -15.13 12.22
CA ASN A 25 0.07 -13.97 12.46
C ASN A 25 -0.69 -12.68 12.14
N ASN A 26 -0.36 -11.63 12.88
CA ASN A 26 -0.92 -10.32 12.58
C ASN A 26 -0.47 -9.88 11.20
N PHE A 27 -1.30 -9.03 10.61
CA PHE A 27 -0.92 -8.40 9.34
C PHE A 27 -0.04 -7.19 9.63
N VAL A 28 0.94 -6.99 8.76
CA VAL A 28 1.83 -5.85 8.86
C VAL A 28 1.77 -5.10 7.55
N ASN A 29 1.48 -3.80 7.64
CA ASN A 29 1.37 -2.94 6.48
C ASN A 29 2.26 -1.73 6.65
N GLY A 30 2.69 -1.18 5.54
CA GLY A 30 3.48 0.03 5.54
C GLY A 30 3.33 0.70 4.20
N MET A 31 4.00 1.83 4.06
CA MET A 31 3.93 2.61 2.84
C MET A 31 5.32 3.12 2.53
N PHE A 32 5.63 3.17 1.27
CA PHE A 32 6.84 3.86 0.87
C PHE A 32 6.58 4.67 -0.39
N GLU A 33 7.32 5.74 -0.49
CA GLU A 33 7.24 6.63 -1.64
C GLU A 33 8.48 6.42 -2.47
N ILE A 34 8.30 6.26 -3.77
CA ILE A 34 9.44 6.07 -4.66
C ILE A 34 9.41 7.13 -5.75
N ARG A 35 10.57 7.38 -6.28
CA ARG A 35 10.73 8.15 -7.51
C ARG A 35 11.16 7.18 -8.58
N THR A 36 10.46 7.16 -9.70
CA THR A 36 10.71 6.15 -10.72
C THR A 36 10.62 6.73 -12.12
N LEU A 37 11.39 6.14 -13.03
CA LEU A 37 11.29 6.44 -14.44
C LEU A 37 10.38 5.46 -15.16
N LEU A 38 9.87 4.46 -14.45
CA LEU A 38 9.03 3.43 -15.04
C LEU A 38 7.61 3.95 -15.21
N ALA A 39 6.99 3.60 -16.33
CA ALA A 39 5.56 3.85 -16.51
C ALA A 39 4.78 2.93 -15.58
N PRO A 40 3.49 3.23 -15.34
CA PRO A 40 2.72 2.47 -14.33
C PRO A 40 2.74 0.96 -14.54
N GLU A 41 2.51 0.48 -15.76
CA GLU A 41 2.50 -0.96 -15.99
C GLU A 41 3.88 -1.58 -15.84
N GLU A 42 4.91 -0.83 -16.21
CA GLU A 42 6.27 -1.29 -16.01
C GLU A 42 6.60 -1.39 -14.53
N LEU A 43 6.15 -0.41 -13.77
CA LEU A 43 6.36 -0.43 -12.32
C LEU A 43 5.65 -1.63 -11.71
N LEU A 44 4.43 -1.91 -12.13
CA LEU A 44 3.68 -3.05 -11.62
C LEU A 44 4.45 -4.34 -11.87
N GLN A 45 5.02 -4.49 -13.06
CA GLN A 45 5.80 -5.68 -13.38
C GLN A 45 7.03 -5.79 -12.49
N GLU A 46 7.67 -4.66 -12.21
CA GLU A 46 8.85 -4.67 -11.33
C GLU A 46 8.47 -5.07 -9.92
N LEU A 47 7.34 -4.57 -9.43
CA LEU A 47 6.87 -4.92 -8.10
C LEU A 47 6.56 -6.42 -8.02
N HIS A 48 5.92 -6.96 -9.05
CA HIS A 48 5.63 -8.40 -9.09
C HIS A 48 6.92 -9.21 -9.09
N ARG A 49 7.94 -8.74 -9.78
CA ARG A 49 9.22 -9.43 -9.79
C ARG A 49 9.82 -9.49 -8.40
N ILE A 50 9.73 -8.38 -7.67
CA ILE A 50 10.25 -8.33 -6.31
C ILE A 50 9.48 -9.28 -5.40
N GLU A 51 8.15 -9.31 -5.55
CA GLU A 51 7.33 -10.24 -4.78
C GLU A 51 7.74 -11.69 -5.02
N GLN A 52 8.01 -12.02 -6.26
CA GLN A 52 8.39 -13.40 -6.59
C GLN A 52 9.76 -13.75 -6.04
N MET A 53 10.66 -12.79 -6.06
CA MET A 53 11.98 -13.03 -5.48
C MET A 53 11.88 -13.28 -3.99
N GLU A 54 11.07 -12.49 -3.30
CA GLU A 54 10.88 -12.65 -1.87
C GLU A 54 10.24 -14.01 -1.57
N GLY A 55 9.26 -14.40 -2.37
CA GLY A 55 8.61 -15.69 -2.18
C GLY A 55 9.57 -16.84 -2.33
N ARG A 56 10.48 -16.75 -3.29
CA ARG A 56 11.46 -17.82 -3.50
C ARG A 56 12.40 -17.94 -2.31
N GLU A 57 12.82 -16.83 -1.77
CA GLU A 57 13.74 -16.83 -0.64
C GLU A 57 13.09 -17.34 0.62
N ARG A 58 11.76 -17.27 0.70
CA ARG A 58 11.03 -17.66 1.89
C ARG A 58 10.26 -18.96 1.69
N LYS A 59 10.60 -19.71 0.70
CA LYS A 59 9.83 -20.90 0.35
C LYS A 59 9.83 -21.97 1.42
N ILE A 60 10.79 -21.93 2.33
CA ILE A 60 10.85 -22.90 3.41
C ILE A 60 10.16 -22.42 4.66
N HIS A 61 9.58 -21.24 4.64
CA HIS A 61 8.90 -20.73 5.79
C HIS A 61 7.52 -21.36 5.93
N TRP A 62 7.08 -21.43 7.17
CA TRP A 62 5.85 -22.12 7.50
C TRP A 62 4.62 -21.36 7.17
N GLY A 63 4.59 -20.11 7.45
CA GLY A 63 3.38 -19.34 7.32
C GLY A 63 3.02 -19.06 5.87
N PRO A 64 1.80 -18.64 5.63
CA PRO A 64 1.36 -18.21 4.30
C PRO A 64 1.94 -16.83 3.97
N ARG A 65 3.07 -16.54 4.47
CA ARG A 65 3.65 -15.23 4.37
C ARG A 65 3.98 -14.87 2.96
N THR A 66 3.42 -13.81 2.50
CA THR A 66 3.75 -13.27 1.20
C THR A 66 3.94 -11.78 1.33
N LEU A 67 4.69 -11.24 0.40
CA LEU A 67 4.88 -9.82 0.27
C LEU A 67 3.96 -9.33 -0.82
N ASP A 68 3.07 -8.40 -0.47
CA ASP A 68 2.18 -7.79 -1.44
C ASP A 68 2.57 -6.34 -1.63
N LEU A 69 2.87 -5.96 -2.85
CA LEU A 69 3.25 -4.60 -3.18
C LEU A 69 2.22 -4.02 -4.14
N ASP A 70 1.51 -3.00 -3.67
CA ASP A 70 0.44 -2.37 -4.43
C ASP A 70 0.79 -0.93 -4.74
N ILE A 71 0.37 -0.48 -5.90
CA ILE A 71 0.50 0.93 -6.27
C ILE A 71 -0.75 1.65 -5.76
N ILE A 72 -0.56 2.61 -4.87
CA ILE A 72 -1.68 3.36 -4.31
C ILE A 72 -1.92 4.63 -5.12
N PHE A 73 -0.89 5.44 -5.28
CA PHE A 73 -0.89 6.63 -6.10
C PHE A 73 0.27 6.59 -7.06
N TYR A 74 0.09 7.23 -8.20
CA TYR A 74 1.20 7.46 -9.15
C TYR A 74 1.03 8.90 -9.60
N ASP A 75 1.65 9.82 -8.85
CA ASP A 75 1.38 11.25 -9.02
C ASP A 75 -0.13 11.47 -8.97
N ASP A 76 -0.68 12.30 -9.84
CA ASP A 76 -2.12 12.53 -9.89
C ASP A 76 -2.79 11.73 -11.00
N LEU A 77 -2.15 10.67 -11.45
CA LEU A 77 -2.64 9.87 -12.56
C LEU A 77 -3.91 9.12 -12.20
N ILE A 78 -4.86 9.14 -13.12
CA ILE A 78 -6.06 8.31 -13.06
C ILE A 78 -5.93 7.32 -14.21
N TYR A 79 -5.86 6.04 -13.87
CA TYR A 79 -5.53 5.02 -14.84
C TYR A 79 -6.28 3.73 -14.54
N SER A 80 -6.72 3.06 -15.57
CA SER A 80 -7.43 1.81 -15.39
C SER A 80 -7.13 0.88 -16.55
N SER A 81 -6.68 -0.32 -16.21
CA SER A 81 -6.48 -1.36 -17.19
C SER A 81 -6.94 -2.67 -16.55
N GLU A 82 -6.75 -3.75 -17.29
CA GLU A 82 -7.15 -5.05 -16.79
C GLU A 82 -6.40 -5.42 -15.51
N ASP A 83 -5.15 -5.00 -15.41
CA ASP A 83 -4.29 -5.42 -14.31
C ASP A 83 -4.02 -4.34 -13.29
N LEU A 84 -4.40 -3.10 -13.55
CA LEU A 84 -3.94 -2.00 -12.70
C LEU A 84 -4.95 -0.87 -12.69
N VAL A 85 -5.34 -0.44 -11.48
CA VAL A 85 -6.21 0.72 -11.29
C VAL A 85 -5.50 1.70 -10.37
N ILE A 86 -5.36 2.93 -10.81
CA ILE A 86 -4.76 4.02 -10.05
C ILE A 86 -5.72 5.19 -10.02
N PRO A 87 -6.00 5.79 -8.88
CA PRO A 87 -5.56 5.40 -7.53
C PRO A 87 -6.17 4.07 -7.12
N HIS A 88 -5.52 3.41 -6.18
CA HIS A 88 -5.95 2.08 -5.74
C HIS A 88 -7.40 2.12 -5.31
N VAL A 89 -8.17 1.15 -5.78
CA VAL A 89 -9.61 1.13 -5.53
C VAL A 89 -9.88 0.91 -4.04
N ASP A 90 -10.86 1.65 -3.53
CA ASP A 90 -11.34 1.50 -2.15
C ASP A 90 -10.30 1.89 -1.08
N MET A 91 -9.22 2.56 -1.47
CA MET A 91 -8.20 2.94 -0.50
C MET A 91 -8.75 3.90 0.56
N GLU A 92 -9.75 4.69 0.20
CA GLU A 92 -10.29 5.68 1.11
C GLU A 92 -11.03 5.06 2.30
N ASN A 93 -11.29 3.77 2.24
CA ASN A 93 -11.97 3.05 3.30
C ASN A 93 -11.05 2.14 4.09
N ARG A 94 -9.74 2.24 3.88
CA ARG A 94 -8.81 1.29 4.48
C ARG A 94 -7.83 2.02 5.40
N TYR A 95 -8.03 1.82 6.69
CA TYR A 95 -7.19 2.45 7.70
C TYR A 95 -5.73 2.05 7.51
N PHE A 96 -5.48 0.78 7.23
CA PHE A 96 -4.11 0.27 7.13
C PHE A 96 -3.41 0.73 5.85
N VAL A 97 -4.10 1.45 4.98
CA VAL A 97 -3.48 2.15 3.85
C VAL A 97 -3.33 3.63 4.18
N LEU A 98 -4.40 4.24 4.68
CA LEU A 98 -4.41 5.69 4.90
C LEU A 98 -3.49 6.12 6.03
N LYS A 99 -3.41 5.31 7.09
CA LYS A 99 -2.58 5.69 8.23
C LYS A 99 -1.10 5.78 7.86
N PRO A 100 -0.48 4.74 7.28
CA PRO A 100 0.92 4.89 6.88
C PRO A 100 1.10 5.90 5.76
N LEU A 101 0.13 6.03 4.86
CA LEU A 101 0.22 7.01 3.80
C LEU A 101 0.23 8.43 4.36
N SER A 102 -0.53 8.67 5.41
CA SER A 102 -0.60 9.99 6.03
C SER A 102 0.74 10.40 6.64
N GLU A 103 1.57 9.46 6.99
CA GLU A 103 2.90 9.77 7.52
C GLU A 103 3.82 10.31 6.42
N LEU A 104 3.58 9.90 5.21
CA LEU A 104 4.43 10.30 4.09
C LEU A 104 3.93 11.56 3.41
N THR A 105 2.61 11.69 3.23
CA THR A 105 2.08 12.74 2.40
C THR A 105 0.65 13.10 2.79
N PRO A 106 0.46 13.68 3.99
CA PRO A 106 -0.90 13.95 4.49
C PRO A 106 -1.68 14.94 3.64
N ASN A 107 -1.00 15.80 2.92
CA ASN A 107 -1.65 16.88 2.17
C ASN A 107 -1.87 16.55 0.70
N PHE A 108 -1.47 15.37 0.27
CA PHE A 108 -1.66 14.96 -1.12
C PHE A 108 -3.14 14.70 -1.37
N ARG A 109 -3.64 15.18 -2.51
CA ARG A 109 -5.05 15.04 -2.83
C ARG A 109 -5.29 13.86 -3.74
N HIS A 110 -6.27 13.07 -3.36
CA HIS A 110 -6.75 11.96 -4.19
C HIS A 110 -7.21 12.57 -5.53
N PRO A 111 -6.72 12.07 -6.66
CA PRO A 111 -7.01 12.74 -7.94
C PRO A 111 -8.47 12.66 -8.36
N ILE A 112 -9.25 11.75 -7.81
CA ILE A 112 -10.67 11.64 -8.16
C ILE A 112 -11.54 12.38 -7.16
N THR A 113 -11.35 12.13 -5.86
CA THR A 113 -12.21 12.73 -4.84
C THR A 113 -11.75 14.12 -4.43
N HIS A 114 -10.49 14.45 -4.70
CA HIS A 114 -9.88 15.73 -4.34
C HIS A 114 -9.74 15.95 -2.84
N LYS A 115 -9.96 14.91 -2.04
CA LYS A 115 -9.73 14.97 -0.61
C LYS A 115 -8.28 14.67 -0.32
N THR A 116 -7.74 15.32 0.71
CA THR A 116 -6.37 15.01 1.13
C THR A 116 -6.34 13.68 1.86
N VAL A 117 -5.16 13.09 1.92
CA VAL A 117 -4.99 11.84 2.67
C VAL A 117 -5.41 12.04 4.12
N ALA A 118 -5.03 13.18 4.72
CA ALA A 118 -5.41 13.48 6.09
C ALA A 118 -6.93 13.55 6.25
N GLN A 119 -7.62 14.17 5.29
CA GLN A 119 -9.07 14.24 5.34
C GLN A 119 -9.70 12.86 5.26
N MET A 120 -9.22 12.03 4.35
CA MET A 120 -9.78 10.70 4.18
C MET A 120 -9.59 9.87 5.45
N LEU A 121 -8.41 10.00 6.07
CA LEU A 121 -8.15 9.29 7.31
C LEU A 121 -9.07 9.77 8.43
N ALA A 122 -9.25 11.08 8.54
CA ALA A 122 -10.11 11.66 9.57
C ALA A 122 -11.58 11.29 9.39
N GLU A 123 -11.99 11.02 8.18
CA GLU A 123 -13.39 10.72 7.87
C GLU A 123 -13.74 9.24 8.03
N LEU A 124 -12.75 8.39 8.29
CA LEU A 124 -13.04 6.98 8.49
C LEU A 124 -13.94 6.80 9.70
N PRO A 125 -14.93 5.91 9.59
CA PRO A 125 -15.75 5.58 10.77
C PRO A 125 -14.89 4.98 11.87
N VAL A 126 -15.33 5.19 13.11
CA VAL A 126 -14.59 4.74 14.27
C VAL A 126 -14.35 3.22 14.23
N ASP A 127 -15.36 2.48 13.79
CA ASP A 127 -15.23 1.03 13.77
C ASP A 127 -14.18 0.56 12.78
N LEU A 128 -13.93 1.32 11.72
CA LEU A 128 -12.90 0.93 10.78
C LEU A 128 -11.50 1.16 11.33
N THR A 129 -11.31 2.21 12.12
CA THR A 129 -10.01 2.47 12.70
C THR A 129 -9.72 1.54 13.86
N GLU A 130 -10.72 1.29 14.71
CA GLU A 130 -10.52 0.43 15.85
C GLU A 130 -10.42 -1.04 15.48
N GLY A 131 -11.18 -1.45 14.48
CA GLY A 131 -11.12 -2.82 14.04
C GLY A 131 -9.76 -3.20 13.50
N SER A 132 -9.04 -2.24 12.96
CA SER A 132 -7.72 -2.49 12.42
C SER A 132 -6.70 -2.75 13.51
N GLU A 133 -6.98 -2.25 14.71
CA GLU A 133 -6.04 -2.34 15.82
C GLU A 133 -6.41 -3.39 16.85
N ALA A 134 -7.60 -3.87 16.77
CA ALA A 134 -8.13 -4.78 17.79
C ALA A 134 -7.54 -6.20 17.70
#